data_6b41e087f82aa706b06108d0726d7f41
#
_entry.id   6b41e087f82aa706b06108d0726d7f41
#
_cell.length_a   1.000
_cell.length_b   1.000
_cell.length_c   1.000
_cell.angle_alpha   90.00
_cell.angle_beta   90.00
_cell.angle_gamma   90.00
#
_symmetry.space_group_name_H-M   'P 1'
#
loop_
_entity.id
_entity.type
_entity.pdbx_description
1 polymer ?
#
loop_
_entity_poly.entity_id
_entity_poly.type
_entity_poly.pdbx_seq_one_letter_code
_entity_poly.pdbx_strand_id
1 'polypeptide(L)'
;MKLFFIRFAKSLFIKFELHRVFSPFTGVLLNLVYMTRLSKWVYDHKKIEYNDFFSKWDYNKRYGMYKWVFEKEDLTGPLNYLEFGVASGKSFGWFMTQNAHQDSRFYGFDTFDGLPEDWGPFKKGAFSTNNEIPLIEDFRGKFLKGLFQQTVPTFLAEFDNSRRNVLMMDADLWSSTLYVLTSLAPFLKKGDIIFFDEFVVPTHEFKAFLDFTLSYYMKLELIAAANNYYFAAFKVV
;
A
#
# COMPACT_ATOMS: atom_id res chain seq x y z
N MET A 1 7.68 -26.26 31.28
CA MET A 1 6.31 -26.79 31.09
C MET A 1 5.63 -26.23 29.83
N LYS A 2 5.44 -24.92 29.66
CA LYS A 2 4.80 -24.31 28.45
C LYS A 2 5.41 -24.76 27.11
N LEU A 3 6.74 -24.81 26.99
CA LEU A 3 7.42 -25.16 25.75
C LEU A 3 7.19 -26.62 25.32
N PHE A 4 7.11 -27.54 26.28
CA PHE A 4 6.80 -28.95 26.03
C PHE A 4 5.39 -29.09 25.41
N PHE A 5 4.38 -28.46 26.01
CA PHE A 5 3.01 -28.49 25.48
C PHE A 5 2.90 -27.90 24.10
N ILE A 6 3.59 -26.79 23.83
CA ILE A 6 3.60 -26.16 22.49
C ILE A 6 4.20 -27.11 21.45
N ARG A 7 5.33 -27.74 21.77
CA ARG A 7 5.99 -28.71 20.86
C ARG A 7 5.11 -29.93 20.63
N PHE A 8 4.52 -30.46 21.69
CA PHE A 8 3.62 -31.63 21.61
C PHE A 8 2.38 -31.31 20.77
N ALA A 9 1.72 -30.18 20.99
CA ALA A 9 0.56 -29.76 20.24
C ALA A 9 0.88 -29.60 18.72
N LYS A 10 2.03 -28.98 18.38
CA LYS A 10 2.49 -28.89 16.98
C LYS A 10 2.69 -30.26 16.35
N SER A 11 3.33 -31.19 17.07
CA SER A 11 3.57 -32.56 16.61
C SER A 11 2.26 -33.32 16.37
N LEU A 12 1.29 -33.18 17.27
CA LEU A 12 -0.04 -33.77 17.08
C LEU A 12 -0.77 -33.18 15.87
N PHE A 13 -0.70 -31.84 15.71
CA PHE A 13 -1.33 -31.16 14.58
C PHE A 13 -0.81 -31.70 13.25
N ILE A 14 0.52 -31.90 13.15
CA ILE A 14 1.17 -32.46 11.96
C ILE A 14 0.83 -33.95 11.80
N LYS A 15 0.98 -34.74 12.88
CA LYS A 15 0.78 -36.21 12.86
C LYS A 15 -0.63 -36.61 12.40
N PHE A 16 -1.64 -35.87 12.87
CA PHE A 16 -3.05 -36.16 12.55
C PHE A 16 -3.57 -35.35 11.35
N GLU A 17 -2.69 -34.68 10.60
CA GLU A 17 -3.06 -33.89 9.42
C GLU A 17 -4.26 -32.94 9.68
N LEU A 18 -4.26 -32.29 10.86
CA LEU A 18 -5.40 -31.46 11.28
C LEU A 18 -5.68 -30.29 10.33
N HIS A 19 -4.74 -29.99 9.39
CA HIS A 19 -5.00 -29.05 8.31
C HIS A 19 -6.27 -29.41 7.52
N ARG A 20 -6.61 -30.70 7.36
CA ARG A 20 -7.83 -31.14 6.66
C ARG A 20 -9.12 -30.63 7.32
N VAL A 21 -9.08 -30.48 8.65
CA VAL A 21 -10.20 -29.97 9.45
C VAL A 21 -10.25 -28.44 9.41
N PHE A 22 -9.10 -27.79 9.52
CA PHE A 22 -9.04 -26.35 9.71
C PHE A 22 -8.92 -25.55 8.40
N SER A 23 -8.42 -26.15 7.30
CA SER A 23 -8.25 -25.45 6.02
C SER A 23 -9.50 -24.72 5.51
N PRO A 24 -10.72 -25.29 5.60
CA PRO A 24 -11.91 -24.58 5.15
C PRO A 24 -12.20 -23.29 5.91
N PHE A 25 -11.67 -23.15 7.13
CA PHE A 25 -11.89 -22.00 8.01
C PHE A 25 -10.72 -21.02 8.04
N THR A 26 -9.58 -21.36 7.41
CA THR A 26 -8.34 -20.59 7.53
C THR A 26 -8.52 -19.14 7.11
N GLY A 27 -9.22 -18.87 6.00
CA GLY A 27 -9.46 -17.52 5.51
C GLY A 27 -10.29 -16.68 6.49
N VAL A 28 -11.36 -17.26 7.04
CA VAL A 28 -12.23 -16.59 8.01
C VAL A 28 -11.47 -16.29 9.31
N LEU A 29 -10.73 -17.28 9.81
CA LEU A 29 -9.93 -17.13 11.03
C LEU A 29 -8.83 -16.08 10.85
N LEU A 30 -8.13 -16.10 9.73
CA LEU A 30 -7.10 -15.12 9.43
C LEU A 30 -7.69 -13.70 9.34
N ASN A 31 -8.80 -13.56 8.64
CA ASN A 31 -9.50 -12.28 8.52
C ASN A 31 -9.90 -11.75 9.90
N LEU A 32 -10.50 -12.58 10.75
CA LEU A 32 -10.91 -12.20 12.11
C LEU A 32 -9.71 -11.74 12.98
N VAL A 33 -8.57 -12.43 12.88
CA VAL A 33 -7.34 -12.03 13.60
C VAL A 33 -6.88 -10.65 13.14
N TYR A 34 -6.81 -10.41 11.81
CA TYR A 34 -6.34 -9.13 11.30
C TYR A 34 -7.36 -8.01 11.47
N MET A 35 -8.66 -8.29 11.41
CA MET A 35 -9.71 -7.32 11.78
C MET A 35 -9.57 -6.87 13.25
N THR A 36 -9.28 -7.80 14.15
CA THR A 36 -9.03 -7.47 15.56
C THR A 36 -7.79 -6.58 15.72
N ARG A 37 -6.71 -6.90 15.00
CA ARG A 37 -5.48 -6.08 14.99
C ARG A 37 -5.74 -4.69 14.41
N LEU A 38 -6.45 -4.61 13.29
CA LEU A 38 -6.82 -3.35 12.64
C LEU A 38 -7.67 -2.48 13.57
N SER A 39 -8.71 -3.05 14.19
CA SER A 39 -9.57 -2.33 15.13
C SER A 39 -8.78 -1.76 16.31
N LYS A 40 -7.86 -2.56 16.88
CA LYS A 40 -6.98 -2.06 17.93
C LYS A 40 -6.05 -0.96 17.42
N TRP A 41 -5.44 -1.17 16.27
CA TRP A 41 -4.53 -0.21 15.67
C TRP A 41 -5.23 1.14 15.39
N VAL A 42 -6.44 1.10 14.81
CA VAL A 42 -7.27 2.30 14.59
C VAL A 42 -7.58 3.00 15.93
N TYR A 43 -7.96 2.24 16.96
CA TYR A 43 -8.22 2.81 18.29
C TYR A 43 -7.02 3.57 18.83
N ASP A 44 -5.81 3.01 18.68
CA ASP A 44 -4.57 3.60 19.17
C ASP A 44 -4.13 4.86 18.36
N HIS A 45 -4.53 4.96 17.07
CA HIS A 45 -4.05 6.01 16.13
C HIS A 45 -5.13 6.99 15.64
N LYS A 46 -6.38 6.87 16.07
CA LYS A 46 -7.52 7.67 15.54
C LYS A 46 -7.49 9.16 15.82
N LYS A 47 -6.60 9.63 16.71
CA LYS A 47 -6.48 11.04 17.09
C LYS A 47 -5.56 11.77 16.12
N ILE A 48 -6.05 12.04 14.93
CA ILE A 48 -5.36 12.80 13.87
C ILE A 48 -6.26 13.93 13.38
N GLU A 49 -5.65 14.91 12.72
CA GLU A 49 -6.35 16.14 12.31
C GLU A 49 -7.36 15.87 11.17
N TYR A 50 -6.97 15.08 10.18
CA TYR A 50 -7.85 14.70 9.08
C TYR A 50 -8.34 13.26 9.24
N ASN A 51 -9.57 13.11 9.71
CA ASN A 51 -10.20 11.79 9.91
C ASN A 51 -11.70 11.90 9.73
N ASP A 52 -12.26 11.25 8.73
CA ASP A 52 -13.70 11.25 8.45
C ASP A 52 -14.46 10.04 9.03
N PHE A 53 -13.84 9.31 9.95
CA PHE A 53 -14.48 8.16 10.60
C PHE A 53 -15.47 8.64 11.67
N PHE A 54 -16.70 8.24 11.69
CA PHE A 54 -17.44 7.27 10.86
C PHE A 54 -18.22 8.01 9.78
N SER A 55 -18.13 7.62 8.50
CA SER A 55 -18.76 8.33 7.40
C SER A 55 -19.39 7.40 6.35
N LYS A 56 -20.28 7.97 5.53
CA LYS A 56 -20.81 7.27 4.35
C LYS A 56 -19.70 7.01 3.35
N TRP A 57 -19.69 5.80 2.79
CA TRP A 57 -18.77 5.41 1.73
C TRP A 57 -18.88 6.33 0.51
N ASP A 58 -17.76 6.85 0.05
CA ASP A 58 -17.60 7.58 -1.21
C ASP A 58 -16.14 7.50 -1.66
N TYR A 59 -15.91 6.85 -2.79
CA TYR A 59 -14.56 6.64 -3.32
C TYR A 59 -13.82 7.95 -3.63
N ASN A 60 -14.54 9.03 -3.96
CA ASN A 60 -13.92 10.33 -4.27
C ASN A 60 -13.33 11.05 -3.05
N LYS A 61 -13.64 10.61 -1.84
CA LYS A 61 -13.07 11.19 -0.61
C LYS A 61 -11.55 11.14 -0.56
N ARG A 62 -10.94 10.19 -1.29
CA ARG A 62 -9.48 10.13 -1.41
C ARG A 62 -8.86 11.44 -1.91
N TYR A 63 -9.48 12.09 -2.88
CA TYR A 63 -8.94 13.35 -3.42
C TYR A 63 -8.99 14.49 -2.40
N GLY A 64 -9.99 14.53 -1.52
CA GLY A 64 -10.02 15.46 -0.39
C GLY A 64 -8.88 15.22 0.60
N MET A 65 -8.61 13.96 0.93
CA MET A 65 -7.48 13.57 1.77
C MET A 65 -6.13 13.87 1.10
N TYR A 66 -5.98 13.52 -0.18
CA TYR A 66 -4.75 13.80 -0.94
C TYR A 66 -4.44 15.29 -0.97
N LYS A 67 -5.46 16.14 -1.25
CA LYS A 67 -5.31 17.59 -1.25
C LYS A 67 -4.89 18.12 0.12
N TRP A 68 -5.53 17.64 1.18
CA TRP A 68 -5.20 18.04 2.55
C TRP A 68 -3.75 17.69 2.90
N VAL A 69 -3.31 16.45 2.59
CA VAL A 69 -1.92 16.03 2.84
C VAL A 69 -0.95 16.84 1.99
N PHE A 70 -1.29 17.10 0.73
CA PHE A 70 -0.48 17.90 -0.19
C PHE A 70 -0.21 19.30 0.37
N GLU A 71 -1.25 19.96 0.89
CA GLU A 71 -1.15 21.30 1.49
C GLU A 71 -0.44 21.25 2.85
N LYS A 72 -0.81 20.30 3.72
CA LYS A 72 -0.27 20.19 5.08
C LYS A 72 1.22 19.86 5.11
N GLU A 73 1.66 19.03 4.20
CA GLU A 73 3.05 18.55 4.09
C GLU A 73 3.89 19.37 3.12
N ASP A 74 3.32 20.44 2.53
CA ASP A 74 3.98 21.29 1.53
C ASP A 74 4.66 20.48 0.41
N LEU A 75 3.84 19.73 -0.33
CA LEU A 75 4.31 18.88 -1.43
C LEU A 75 4.43 19.66 -2.76
N THR A 76 4.67 20.97 -2.71
CA THR A 76 4.82 21.84 -3.88
C THR A 76 6.24 21.87 -4.46
N GLY A 77 7.22 21.54 -3.62
CA GLY A 77 8.64 21.47 -4.01
C GLY A 77 8.97 20.25 -4.88
N PRO A 78 10.27 20.09 -5.25
CA PRO A 78 10.72 18.94 -6.04
C PRO A 78 10.53 17.63 -5.28
N LEU A 79 9.85 16.66 -5.90
CA LEU A 79 9.60 15.34 -5.32
C LEU A 79 9.73 14.21 -6.33
N ASN A 80 9.87 13.00 -5.84
CA ASN A 80 9.67 11.77 -6.57
C ASN A 80 8.31 11.19 -6.17
N TYR A 81 7.38 11.08 -7.11
CA TYR A 81 6.13 10.38 -6.92
C TYR A 81 6.22 8.97 -7.52
N LEU A 82 5.94 7.96 -6.72
CA LEU A 82 5.99 6.56 -7.14
C LEU A 82 4.63 5.92 -6.87
N GLU A 83 3.92 5.51 -7.93
CA GLU A 83 2.61 4.86 -7.84
C GLU A 83 2.70 3.40 -8.26
N PHE A 84 2.25 2.52 -7.38
CA PHE A 84 2.25 1.08 -7.56
C PHE A 84 0.81 0.60 -7.69
N GLY A 85 0.40 0.31 -8.92
CA GLY A 85 -0.98 0.15 -9.36
C GLY A 85 -1.49 1.46 -9.96
N VAL A 86 -1.41 1.59 -11.28
CA VAL A 86 -1.74 2.82 -12.01
C VAL A 86 -3.10 2.73 -12.68
N ALA A 87 -3.43 1.55 -13.19
CA ALA A 87 -4.63 1.29 -13.98
C ALA A 87 -4.84 2.39 -15.06
N SER A 88 -5.92 3.17 -14.97
CA SER A 88 -6.22 4.24 -15.93
C SER A 88 -5.46 5.55 -15.71
N GLY A 89 -4.58 5.65 -14.70
CA GLY A 89 -3.73 6.81 -14.43
C GLY A 89 -4.44 8.02 -13.81
N LYS A 90 -5.63 7.84 -13.21
CA LYS A 90 -6.41 8.97 -12.65
C LYS A 90 -5.71 9.63 -11.46
N SER A 91 -5.27 8.85 -10.49
CA SER A 91 -4.50 9.30 -9.32
C SER A 91 -3.16 9.88 -9.75
N PHE A 92 -2.47 9.19 -10.64
CA PHE A 92 -1.19 9.63 -11.20
C PHE A 92 -1.29 11.03 -11.85
N GLY A 93 -2.26 11.22 -12.73
CA GLY A 93 -2.52 12.50 -13.39
C GLY A 93 -2.93 13.59 -12.39
N TRP A 94 -3.70 13.24 -11.36
CA TRP A 94 -4.05 14.17 -10.31
C TRP A 94 -2.82 14.69 -9.56
N PHE A 95 -1.92 13.81 -9.11
CA PHE A 95 -0.69 14.22 -8.42
C PHE A 95 0.23 15.05 -9.32
N MET A 96 0.37 14.69 -10.60
CA MET A 96 1.13 15.49 -11.57
C MET A 96 0.57 16.91 -11.74
N THR A 97 -0.76 17.06 -11.72
CA THR A 97 -1.43 18.36 -11.82
C THR A 97 -1.24 19.19 -10.56
N GLN A 98 -1.27 18.56 -9.36
CA GLN A 98 -1.09 19.29 -8.11
C GLN A 98 0.36 19.77 -7.90
N ASN A 99 1.34 18.95 -8.29
CA ASN A 99 2.74 19.35 -8.22
C ASN A 99 3.25 19.82 -9.60
N ALA A 100 3.36 21.13 -9.78
CA ALA A 100 3.83 21.73 -11.03
C ALA A 100 5.36 21.95 -11.08
N HIS A 101 6.11 21.50 -10.06
CA HIS A 101 7.55 21.71 -9.99
C HIS A 101 8.29 20.94 -11.10
N GLN A 102 9.11 21.64 -11.89
CA GLN A 102 9.76 21.09 -13.09
C GLN A 102 10.79 20.00 -12.79
N ASP A 103 11.39 20.03 -11.59
CA ASP A 103 12.35 19.01 -11.15
C ASP A 103 11.70 17.80 -10.50
N SER A 104 10.38 17.78 -10.32
CA SER A 104 9.67 16.59 -9.86
C SER A 104 9.69 15.49 -10.89
N ARG A 105 9.63 14.23 -10.42
CA ARG A 105 9.58 13.04 -11.28
C ARG A 105 8.46 12.14 -10.81
N PHE A 106 7.74 11.58 -11.78
CA PHE A 106 6.56 10.74 -11.55
C PHE A 106 6.78 9.39 -12.22
N TYR A 107 6.72 8.32 -11.41
CA TYR A 107 6.95 6.95 -11.85
C TYR A 107 5.74 6.10 -11.52
N GLY A 108 5.10 5.55 -12.54
CA GLY A 108 3.97 4.64 -12.37
C GLY A 108 4.35 3.21 -12.73
N PHE A 109 4.07 2.29 -11.85
CA PHE A 109 4.38 0.87 -12.00
C PHE A 109 3.08 0.08 -12.10
N ASP A 110 2.88 -0.66 -13.18
CA ASP A 110 1.71 -1.50 -13.39
C ASP A 110 1.99 -2.58 -14.44
N THR A 111 1.29 -3.70 -14.37
CA THR A 111 1.26 -4.69 -15.44
C THR A 111 0.42 -4.22 -16.62
N PHE A 112 -0.62 -3.42 -16.36
CA PHE A 112 -1.71 -3.06 -17.27
C PHE A 112 -2.53 -4.27 -17.76
N ASP A 113 -2.15 -5.46 -17.30
CA ASP A 113 -2.86 -6.74 -17.52
C ASP A 113 -3.84 -7.07 -16.38
N GLY A 114 -3.88 -6.23 -15.33
CA GLY A 114 -4.66 -6.43 -14.13
C GLY A 114 -3.95 -7.26 -13.06
N LEU A 115 -4.71 -7.71 -12.07
CA LEU A 115 -4.19 -8.43 -10.91
C LEU A 115 -3.39 -9.68 -11.31
N PRO A 116 -2.20 -9.90 -10.76
CA PRO A 116 -1.41 -11.10 -11.04
C PRO A 116 -1.95 -12.37 -10.37
N GLU A 117 -2.79 -12.24 -9.33
CA GLU A 117 -3.42 -13.33 -8.58
C GLU A 117 -4.83 -12.94 -8.12
N ASP A 118 -5.60 -13.91 -7.58
CA ASP A 118 -6.95 -13.65 -7.07
C ASP A 118 -6.91 -12.77 -5.81
N TRP A 119 -7.84 -11.83 -5.70
CA TRP A 119 -8.00 -10.92 -4.57
C TRP A 119 -9.46 -10.87 -4.09
N GLY A 120 -9.77 -11.55 -3.01
CA GLY A 120 -11.13 -11.63 -2.50
C GLY A 120 -12.14 -12.08 -3.58
N PRO A 121 -13.13 -11.25 -3.94
CA PRO A 121 -14.07 -11.55 -5.01
C PRO A 121 -13.48 -11.36 -6.42
N PHE A 122 -12.36 -10.66 -6.54
CA PHE A 122 -11.75 -10.33 -7.82
C PHE A 122 -10.80 -11.44 -8.26
N LYS A 123 -10.87 -11.79 -9.54
CA LYS A 123 -10.03 -12.82 -10.12
C LYS A 123 -8.78 -12.22 -10.74
N LYS A 124 -7.73 -13.05 -10.89
CA LYS A 124 -6.57 -12.72 -11.71
C LYS A 124 -7.01 -12.08 -13.03
N GLY A 125 -6.38 -10.98 -13.42
CA GLY A 125 -6.74 -10.17 -14.59
C GLY A 125 -7.81 -9.11 -14.33
N ALA A 126 -8.42 -9.05 -13.12
CA ALA A 126 -9.30 -7.94 -12.79
C ALA A 126 -8.53 -6.60 -12.83
N PHE A 127 -9.25 -5.52 -13.14
CA PHE A 127 -8.71 -4.16 -13.30
C PHE A 127 -7.74 -3.97 -14.48
N SER A 128 -7.69 -4.94 -15.41
CA SER A 128 -6.91 -4.79 -16.64
C SER A 128 -7.37 -3.59 -17.45
N THR A 129 -6.44 -2.85 -18.00
CA THR A 129 -6.69 -1.82 -19.03
C THR A 129 -6.50 -2.38 -20.43
N ASN A 130 -6.54 -3.71 -20.61
CA ASN A 130 -6.24 -4.40 -21.87
C ASN A 130 -4.84 -4.05 -22.43
N ASN A 131 -3.87 -3.93 -21.54
CA ASN A 131 -2.50 -3.51 -21.87
C ASN A 131 -2.34 -2.06 -22.33
N GLU A 132 -3.39 -1.25 -22.26
CA GLU A 132 -3.32 0.16 -22.60
C GLU A 132 -2.63 0.95 -21.48
N ILE A 133 -1.52 1.58 -21.85
CA ILE A 133 -0.76 2.46 -20.95
C ILE A 133 -1.34 3.87 -21.11
N PRO A 134 -1.68 4.57 -20.01
CA PRO A 134 -2.18 5.94 -20.10
C PRO A 134 -1.19 6.85 -20.83
N LEU A 135 -1.68 7.71 -21.71
CA LEU A 135 -0.84 8.71 -22.38
C LEU A 135 -0.45 9.81 -21.39
N ILE A 136 0.83 10.10 -21.31
CA ILE A 136 1.38 11.24 -20.58
C ILE A 136 2.16 12.11 -21.57
N GLU A 137 1.75 13.36 -21.72
CA GLU A 137 2.47 14.36 -22.52
C GLU A 137 3.55 15.09 -21.70
N ASP A 138 3.49 14.99 -20.38
CA ASP A 138 4.41 15.63 -19.44
C ASP A 138 5.71 14.83 -19.30
N PHE A 139 6.84 15.44 -19.65
CA PHE A 139 8.17 14.83 -19.62
C PHE A 139 8.62 14.34 -18.22
N ARG A 140 7.97 14.82 -17.17
CA ARG A 140 8.24 14.42 -15.78
C ARG A 140 7.72 13.02 -15.46
N GLY A 141 6.78 12.50 -16.24
CA GLY A 141 6.11 11.22 -16.03
C GLY A 141 6.72 10.08 -16.84
N LYS A 142 6.78 8.90 -16.23
CA LYS A 142 7.20 7.66 -16.88
C LYS A 142 6.44 6.47 -16.32
N PHE A 143 5.94 5.60 -17.21
CA PHE A 143 5.38 4.30 -16.78
C PHE A 143 6.39 3.17 -16.99
N LEU A 144 6.41 2.24 -16.01
CA LEU A 144 7.21 1.03 -16.01
C LEU A 144 6.26 -0.18 -16.03
N LYS A 145 6.09 -0.75 -17.22
CA LYS A 145 5.18 -1.89 -17.44
C LYS A 145 5.83 -3.20 -17.03
N GLY A 146 5.15 -3.97 -16.21
CA GLY A 146 5.53 -5.30 -15.75
C GLY A 146 5.19 -5.56 -14.30
N LEU A 147 5.48 -6.77 -13.82
CA LEU A 147 5.38 -7.09 -12.40
C LEU A 147 6.37 -6.24 -11.60
N PHE A 148 6.03 -5.86 -10.38
CA PHE A 148 6.92 -5.07 -9.52
C PHE A 148 8.27 -5.76 -9.31
N GLN A 149 8.28 -7.10 -9.22
CA GLN A 149 9.50 -7.91 -9.10
C GLN A 149 10.45 -7.79 -10.31
N GLN A 150 9.93 -7.36 -11.45
CA GLN A 150 10.70 -7.18 -12.69
C GLN A 150 11.15 -5.73 -12.85
N THR A 151 10.29 -4.77 -12.52
CA THR A 151 10.48 -3.36 -12.80
C THR A 151 11.19 -2.60 -11.68
N VAL A 152 10.87 -2.88 -10.42
CA VAL A 152 11.41 -2.16 -9.26
C VAL A 152 12.92 -2.34 -9.09
N PRO A 153 13.52 -3.55 -9.19
CA PRO A 153 14.97 -3.68 -9.03
C PRO A 153 15.77 -2.89 -10.05
N THR A 154 15.36 -2.94 -11.32
CA THR A 154 16.02 -2.20 -12.39
C THR A 154 15.87 -0.70 -12.21
N PHE A 155 14.68 -0.25 -11.81
CA PHE A 155 14.43 1.16 -11.51
C PHE A 155 15.29 1.66 -10.34
N LEU A 156 15.36 0.92 -9.26
CA LEU A 156 16.11 1.32 -8.05
C LEU A 156 17.62 1.38 -8.26
N ALA A 157 18.17 0.64 -9.22
CA ALA A 157 19.59 0.70 -9.57
C ALA A 157 20.02 2.08 -10.09
N GLU A 158 19.09 2.86 -10.67
CA GLU A 158 19.35 4.18 -11.25
C GLU A 158 18.52 5.30 -10.57
N PHE A 159 17.84 4.97 -9.45
CA PHE A 159 16.91 5.88 -8.80
C PHE A 159 17.61 7.05 -8.11
N ASP A 160 17.31 8.26 -8.56
CA ASP A 160 17.76 9.49 -7.90
C ASP A 160 16.91 9.79 -6.64
N ASN A 161 17.40 9.37 -5.49
CA ASN A 161 16.76 9.56 -4.20
C ASN A 161 17.11 10.92 -3.53
N SER A 162 17.51 11.92 -4.29
CA SER A 162 17.84 13.24 -3.73
C SER A 162 16.59 14.02 -3.29
N ARG A 163 15.46 13.79 -3.95
CA ARG A 163 14.18 14.46 -3.71
C ARG A 163 13.39 13.77 -2.59
N ARG A 164 12.40 14.48 -2.06
CA ARG A 164 11.39 13.89 -1.16
C ARG A 164 10.58 12.84 -1.91
N ASN A 165 10.35 11.68 -1.30
CA ASN A 165 9.54 10.64 -1.91
C ASN A 165 8.09 10.71 -1.45
N VAL A 166 7.17 10.50 -2.38
CA VAL A 166 5.74 10.33 -2.16
C VAL A 166 5.34 9.03 -2.82
N LEU A 167 4.96 8.05 -2.04
CA LEU A 167 4.56 6.74 -2.50
C LEU A 167 3.05 6.61 -2.48
N MET A 168 2.47 6.05 -3.55
CA MET A 168 1.08 5.60 -3.62
C MET A 168 1.05 4.08 -3.72
N MET A 169 0.55 3.44 -2.69
CA MET A 169 0.32 1.99 -2.65
C MET A 169 -1.13 1.75 -3.05
N ASP A 170 -1.35 1.35 -4.29
CA ASP A 170 -2.65 0.95 -4.88
C ASP A 170 -2.45 -0.42 -5.55
N ALA A 171 -1.85 -1.33 -4.76
CA ALA A 171 -1.36 -2.62 -5.25
C ALA A 171 -2.26 -3.79 -4.85
N ASP A 172 -3.35 -3.51 -4.11
CA ASP A 172 -4.38 -4.44 -3.65
C ASP A 172 -3.87 -5.61 -2.80
N LEU A 173 -2.86 -6.32 -3.29
CA LEU A 173 -2.39 -7.59 -2.77
C LEU A 173 -1.34 -7.41 -1.67
N TRP A 174 -1.43 -8.24 -0.64
CA TRP A 174 -0.40 -8.31 0.40
C TRP A 174 1.00 -8.58 -0.17
N SER A 175 1.10 -9.52 -1.11
CA SER A 175 2.37 -9.92 -1.76
C SER A 175 3.02 -8.74 -2.49
N SER A 176 2.22 -8.01 -3.26
CA SER A 176 2.65 -6.85 -4.04
C SER A 176 3.06 -5.68 -3.15
N THR A 177 2.18 -5.29 -2.21
CA THR A 177 2.42 -4.19 -1.27
C THR A 177 3.65 -4.45 -0.40
N LEU A 178 3.78 -5.65 0.17
CA LEU A 178 4.93 -6.00 1.00
C LEU A 178 6.23 -5.97 0.19
N TYR A 179 6.22 -6.53 -1.03
CA TYR A 179 7.39 -6.53 -1.90
C TYR A 179 7.87 -5.10 -2.19
N VAL A 180 6.96 -4.20 -2.56
CA VAL A 180 7.30 -2.80 -2.85
C VAL A 180 7.86 -2.10 -1.63
N LEU A 181 7.17 -2.17 -0.48
CA LEU A 181 7.60 -1.53 0.76
C LEU A 181 8.99 -2.00 1.20
N THR A 182 9.24 -3.32 1.12
CA THR A 182 10.55 -3.89 1.51
C THR A 182 11.65 -3.51 0.53
N SER A 183 11.36 -3.44 -0.76
CA SER A 183 12.32 -3.02 -1.79
C SER A 183 12.70 -1.55 -1.64
N LEU A 184 11.75 -0.69 -1.27
CA LEU A 184 11.96 0.75 -1.08
C LEU A 184 12.50 1.12 0.30
N ALA A 185 12.49 0.21 1.28
CA ALA A 185 12.93 0.50 2.64
C ALA A 185 14.29 1.22 2.74
N PRO A 186 15.34 0.84 1.95
CA PRO A 186 16.63 1.52 1.99
C PRO A 186 16.62 2.95 1.43
N PHE A 187 15.57 3.31 0.70
CA PHE A 187 15.40 4.60 0.03
C PHE A 187 14.48 5.55 0.79
N LEU A 188 13.71 5.02 1.75
CA LEU A 188 12.81 5.83 2.58
C LEU A 188 13.61 6.65 3.59
N LYS A 189 13.24 7.91 3.69
CA LYS A 189 13.86 8.87 4.61
C LYS A 189 12.81 9.68 5.36
N LYS A 190 13.23 10.22 6.49
CA LYS A 190 12.37 11.07 7.32
C LYS A 190 11.71 12.18 6.49
N GLY A 191 10.40 12.29 6.61
CA GLY A 191 9.57 13.26 5.89
C GLY A 191 8.94 12.71 4.62
N ASP A 192 9.34 11.52 4.12
CA ASP A 192 8.66 10.89 2.99
C ASP A 192 7.22 10.55 3.34
N ILE A 193 6.35 10.53 2.34
CA ILE A 193 4.91 10.26 2.50
C ILE A 193 4.56 8.95 1.80
N ILE A 194 3.72 8.15 2.46
CA ILE A 194 3.19 6.90 1.91
C ILE A 194 1.67 6.95 2.00
N PHE A 195 1.00 6.91 0.87
CA PHE A 195 -0.44 6.72 0.77
C PHE A 195 -0.76 5.25 0.55
N PHE A 196 -1.86 4.79 1.15
CA PHE A 196 -2.47 3.49 0.90
C PHE A 196 -3.89 3.72 0.41
N ASP A 197 -4.27 3.07 -0.70
CA ASP A 197 -5.60 3.21 -1.29
C ASP A 197 -6.63 2.27 -0.66
N GLU A 198 -6.18 1.15 -0.05
CA GLU A 198 -7.04 0.15 0.57
C GLU A 198 -6.55 -0.31 1.94
N PHE A 199 -6.05 0.64 2.75
CA PHE A 199 -5.44 0.35 4.04
C PHE A 199 -6.30 -0.50 4.97
N VAL A 200 -7.63 -0.34 4.92
CA VAL A 200 -8.55 -1.06 5.81
C VAL A 200 -8.71 -2.54 5.45
N VAL A 201 -8.16 -3.01 4.31
CA VAL A 201 -8.24 -4.42 3.92
C VAL A 201 -7.30 -5.25 4.80
N PRO A 202 -7.84 -6.04 5.77
CA PRO A 202 -7.06 -6.52 6.92
C PRO A 202 -5.95 -7.49 6.55
N THR A 203 -6.20 -8.37 5.58
CA THR A 203 -5.28 -9.45 5.19
C THR A 203 -4.37 -9.09 4.01
N HIS A 204 -4.52 -7.88 3.47
CA HIS A 204 -3.74 -7.38 2.35
C HIS A 204 -2.91 -6.15 2.75
N GLU A 205 -3.31 -4.93 2.44
CA GLU A 205 -2.47 -3.74 2.68
C GLU A 205 -2.17 -3.53 4.17
N PHE A 206 -3.17 -3.67 5.05
CA PHE A 206 -2.93 -3.55 6.49
C PHE A 206 -1.95 -4.62 7.02
N LYS A 207 -2.07 -5.86 6.53
CA LYS A 207 -1.12 -6.91 6.88
C LYS A 207 0.28 -6.58 6.38
N ALA A 208 0.41 -6.12 5.13
CA ALA A 208 1.70 -5.71 4.55
C ALA A 208 2.34 -4.56 5.34
N PHE A 209 1.54 -3.56 5.71
CA PHE A 209 1.96 -2.45 6.59
C PHE A 209 2.51 -2.95 7.93
N LEU A 210 1.79 -3.86 8.61
CA LEU A 210 2.27 -4.42 9.88
C LEU A 210 3.55 -5.24 9.72
N ASP A 211 3.58 -6.13 8.73
CA ASP A 211 4.75 -6.98 8.48
C ASP A 211 5.98 -6.13 8.15
N PHE A 212 5.82 -5.09 7.34
CA PHE A 212 6.86 -4.14 6.98
C PHE A 212 7.36 -3.35 8.18
N THR A 213 6.47 -2.65 8.89
CA THR A 213 6.86 -1.77 10.00
C THR A 213 7.52 -2.54 11.14
N LEU A 214 7.06 -3.76 11.43
CA LEU A 214 7.65 -4.63 12.46
C LEU A 214 8.99 -5.22 12.02
N SER A 215 9.14 -5.64 10.76
CA SER A 215 10.35 -6.30 10.27
C SER A 215 11.51 -5.33 10.04
N TYR A 216 11.22 -4.11 9.59
CA TYR A 216 12.22 -3.07 9.32
C TYR A 216 12.37 -2.06 10.45
N TYR A 217 11.61 -2.20 11.55
CA TYR A 217 11.53 -1.21 12.62
C TYR A 217 11.24 0.21 12.09
N MET A 218 10.49 0.25 10.97
CA MET A 218 10.13 1.51 10.31
C MET A 218 9.06 2.24 11.12
N LYS A 219 9.30 3.51 11.41
CA LYS A 219 8.35 4.34 12.13
C LYS A 219 7.57 5.18 11.13
N LEU A 220 6.26 4.92 11.07
CA LEU A 220 5.32 5.62 10.23
C LEU A 220 4.25 6.28 11.11
N GLU A 221 4.11 7.58 11.00
CA GLU A 221 3.08 8.36 11.66
C GLU A 221 1.85 8.48 10.76
N LEU A 222 0.68 8.08 11.25
CA LEU A 222 -0.58 8.30 10.52
C LEU A 222 -0.89 9.80 10.55
N ILE A 223 -1.00 10.44 9.39
CA ILE A 223 -1.27 11.88 9.28
C ILE A 223 -2.68 12.20 8.78
N ALA A 224 -3.27 11.31 7.96
CA ALA A 224 -4.63 11.46 7.46
C ALA A 224 -5.29 10.09 7.21
N ALA A 225 -6.61 10.04 7.37
CA ALA A 225 -7.43 8.89 7.00
C ALA A 225 -8.78 9.35 6.45
N ALA A 226 -9.25 8.72 5.39
CA ALA A 226 -10.53 8.99 4.77
C ALA A 226 -11.29 7.70 4.48
N ASN A 227 -12.61 7.86 4.27
CA ASN A 227 -13.50 6.78 3.88
C ASN A 227 -13.43 5.58 4.83
N ASN A 228 -13.48 5.87 6.15
CA ASN A 228 -13.37 4.86 7.21
C ASN A 228 -12.02 4.10 7.21
N TYR A 229 -10.92 4.83 7.03
CA TYR A 229 -9.54 4.29 6.90
C TYR A 229 -9.30 3.46 5.63
N TYR A 230 -10.21 3.50 4.68
CA TYR A 230 -9.96 2.87 3.39
C TYR A 230 -8.74 3.51 2.74
N PHE A 231 -8.71 4.85 2.76
CA PHE A 231 -7.55 5.64 2.37
C PHE A 231 -6.80 6.11 3.61
N ALA A 232 -5.51 5.91 3.62
CA ALA A 232 -4.66 6.36 4.73
C ALA A 232 -3.34 6.95 4.21
N ALA A 233 -2.85 7.99 4.89
CA ALA A 233 -1.58 8.61 4.57
C ALA A 233 -0.66 8.61 5.79
N PHE A 234 0.59 8.25 5.56
CA PHE A 234 1.62 8.14 6.58
C PHE A 234 2.83 8.97 6.25
N LYS A 235 3.52 9.45 7.28
CA LYS A 235 4.80 10.14 7.20
C LYS A 235 5.89 9.29 7.84
N VAL A 236 7.01 9.17 7.19
CA VAL A 236 8.22 8.55 7.75
C VAL A 236 8.82 9.47 8.82
N VAL A 237 9.06 8.98 10.05
CA VAL A 237 9.51 9.79 11.20
C VAL A 237 10.84 9.31 11.81
#